data_bf4b64c99cfd1301ef3a64c8a496b2d3
#
_entry.id   bf4b64c99cfd1301ef3a64c8a496b2d3
#
_cell.length_a   1.000
_cell.length_b   1.000
_cell.length_c   1.000
_cell.angle_alpha   90.00
_cell.angle_beta   90.00
_cell.angle_gamma   90.00
#
_symmetry.space_group_name_H-M   'P 1'
#
loop_
_entity.id
_entity.type
_entity.pdbx_description
1 polymer ?
#
loop_
_entity_poly.entity_id
_entity_poly.type
_entity_poly.pdbx_seq_one_letter_code
_entity_poly.pdbx_strand_id
1 'polypeptide(L)'
;MKHLFSFLTLALLLSGCTQKEVKAPEPISPLPTPQQVAWNKLETYAFVHFSLNTFNDLEWGYGDTDPKTFNPTHLDCEQWVKTFKDAGMKGVVITAKHHDGFCLWPTKLTEYCIRNTPYKDGKGDIIGELSAACKKYDLKFGVYLSPWDRNYAEYGTPAYLDYYYAQLKELLTNYGDIFEVWLDGANGGDGYYGGAREKRSIDGKNYYNFPKIHQIVHELQPNAVIFSDAGPGCRWIGNERGFANATNWSFLRGNDVYPGYQKADELTSGHADGDTWVGAECDVSIRPGWFFHESQNDQVKTVDQLTDLYYRSVGHNANLILNMPINKEGLISKTDSTNLVQFYQNIEKQLADNLLKGITPKVSNERGGAYVAKALTDDNYDTYWATDDNVINSTITFKLPKAEQVNRMMLQEYIPLGQRVKVFTVEYNDGDKWLPVQMNEETTTIGYKRLLRFKTIMTDGLRITINDSRACPCLNNIEAFYAGETTDVSFDNQAKDIQSLNYKVLNVEETDGDKIKDKNGSTVLLIDNRYITLDLGKSVAINSFLYLPDISGQHKGSVDHYTIQVGDSENPTQTIAEGEFANIKSNPILQIVHFTPVKARYVKFSAKSLASEGPMAIAEIGIK
;
A
#
# COMPACT_ATOMS: atom_id res chain seq x y z
N MET A 1 43.56 53.25 -71.05
CA MET A 1 43.26 53.66 -69.67
C MET A 1 42.59 52.45 -69.01
N LYS A 2 43.38 51.75 -68.20
CA LYS A 2 42.98 50.49 -67.54
C LYS A 2 42.71 50.80 -66.04
N HIS A 3 41.50 50.58 -65.59
CA HIS A 3 41.16 50.63 -64.13
C HIS A 3 41.28 49.23 -63.53
N LEU A 4 42.21 49.09 -62.58
CA LEU A 4 42.43 47.91 -61.83
C LEU A 4 41.50 48.01 -60.57
N PHE A 5 40.55 47.09 -60.42
CA PHE A 5 39.76 46.93 -59.21
C PHE A 5 40.40 45.86 -58.34
N SER A 6 40.89 46.30 -57.15
CA SER A 6 41.42 45.43 -56.09
C SER A 6 40.28 44.93 -55.25
N PHE A 7 39.98 43.63 -55.21
CA PHE A 7 39.07 43.02 -54.26
C PHE A 7 39.82 42.67 -52.99
N LEU A 8 39.49 43.35 -51.90
CA LEU A 8 39.95 43.02 -50.56
C LEU A 8 38.98 42.00 -49.94
N THR A 9 39.38 40.72 -49.89
CA THR A 9 38.60 39.66 -49.24
C THR A 9 38.82 39.70 -47.76
N LEU A 10 37.86 40.21 -46.98
CA LEU A 10 37.85 40.19 -45.53
C LEU A 10 37.40 38.80 -45.05
N ALA A 11 38.34 37.96 -44.63
CA ALA A 11 38.03 36.65 -44.01
C ALA A 11 37.58 36.89 -42.56
N LEU A 12 36.31 36.86 -42.28
CA LEU A 12 35.76 36.76 -40.94
C LEU A 12 36.04 35.34 -40.40
N LEU A 13 37.00 35.23 -39.51
CA LEU A 13 37.20 34.08 -38.62
C LEU A 13 36.04 34.04 -37.63
N LEU A 14 34.98 33.33 -37.95
CA LEU A 14 34.00 32.89 -36.97
C LEU A 14 34.64 31.81 -36.09
N SER A 15 35.25 32.23 -34.97
CA SER A 15 35.59 31.32 -33.87
C SER A 15 34.27 30.86 -33.24
N GLY A 16 33.66 29.85 -33.81
CA GLY A 16 32.60 29.13 -33.15
C GLY A 16 33.19 28.44 -31.95
N CYS A 17 32.94 28.99 -30.75
CA CYS A 17 33.03 28.20 -29.52
C CYS A 17 32.03 27.04 -29.65
N THR A 18 32.48 25.89 -30.12
CA THR A 18 31.76 24.63 -29.93
C THR A 18 31.81 24.38 -28.41
N GLN A 19 30.78 24.83 -27.71
CA GLN A 19 30.52 24.34 -26.35
C GLN A 19 30.45 22.84 -26.46
N LYS A 20 31.41 22.14 -25.83
CA LYS A 20 31.42 20.68 -25.79
C LYS A 20 30.12 20.26 -25.13
N GLU A 21 29.26 19.58 -25.87
CA GLU A 21 27.99 19.08 -25.34
C GLU A 21 28.27 18.21 -24.11
N VAL A 22 27.67 18.56 -22.98
CA VAL A 22 27.84 17.81 -21.73
C VAL A 22 27.00 16.54 -21.83
N LYS A 23 27.67 15.39 -21.79
CA LYS A 23 27.02 14.08 -21.89
C LYS A 23 26.15 13.79 -20.67
N ALA A 24 24.96 13.22 -20.90
CA ALA A 24 24.09 12.72 -19.82
C ALA A 24 24.80 11.66 -18.96
N PRO A 25 24.45 11.52 -17.68
CA PRO A 25 24.84 10.36 -16.88
C PRO A 25 24.43 9.06 -17.53
N GLU A 26 25.29 8.04 -17.48
CA GLU A 26 24.93 6.71 -17.97
C GLU A 26 23.85 6.07 -17.08
N PRO A 27 22.83 5.44 -17.67
CA PRO A 27 21.85 4.65 -16.92
C PRO A 27 22.53 3.48 -16.19
N ILE A 28 22.03 3.14 -14.99
CA ILE A 28 22.53 1.99 -14.21
C ILE A 28 21.39 0.99 -13.94
N SER A 29 21.59 -0.24 -14.39
CA SER A 29 20.61 -1.32 -14.18
C SER A 29 20.45 -1.68 -12.69
N PRO A 30 19.25 -2.21 -12.32
CA PRO A 30 18.07 -2.35 -13.15
C PRO A 30 17.37 -1.02 -13.42
N LEU A 31 16.69 -0.93 -14.57
CA LEU A 31 15.98 0.29 -15.02
C LEU A 31 14.48 0.05 -15.09
N PRO A 32 13.65 1.07 -14.77
CA PRO A 32 12.22 1.01 -15.01
C PRO A 32 11.89 1.08 -16.50
N THR A 33 10.81 0.43 -16.91
CA THR A 33 10.17 0.69 -18.20
C THR A 33 9.44 2.03 -18.17
N PRO A 34 9.13 2.64 -19.36
CA PRO A 34 8.29 3.85 -19.40
C PRO A 34 6.94 3.70 -18.71
N GLN A 35 6.33 2.50 -18.76
CA GLN A 35 5.08 2.17 -18.09
C GLN A 35 5.23 2.20 -16.57
N GLN A 36 6.32 1.64 -16.04
CA GLN A 36 6.63 1.68 -14.60
C GLN A 36 6.89 3.10 -14.10
N VAL A 37 7.58 3.94 -14.91
CA VAL A 37 7.75 5.37 -14.57
C VAL A 37 6.40 6.09 -14.55
N ALA A 38 5.54 5.86 -15.55
CA ALA A 38 4.20 6.45 -15.60
C ALA A 38 3.32 5.99 -14.43
N TRP A 39 3.44 4.73 -14.03
CA TRP A 39 2.76 4.16 -12.87
C TRP A 39 3.24 4.79 -11.55
N ASN A 40 4.54 4.96 -11.33
CA ASN A 40 5.06 5.65 -10.14
C ASN A 40 4.49 7.08 -10.01
N LYS A 41 4.32 7.81 -11.13
CA LYS A 41 3.73 9.16 -11.15
C LYS A 41 2.25 9.21 -10.70
N LEU A 42 1.56 8.08 -10.62
CA LEU A 42 0.19 8.03 -10.08
C LEU A 42 0.17 8.20 -8.57
N GLU A 43 1.18 7.71 -7.87
CA GLU A 43 1.37 7.72 -6.41
C GLU A 43 0.22 7.07 -5.64
N THR A 44 -1.03 7.49 -5.89
CA THR A 44 -2.20 7.00 -5.13
C THR A 44 -3.40 6.73 -6.03
N TYR A 45 -4.06 5.61 -5.78
CA TYR A 45 -5.30 5.20 -6.44
C TYR A 45 -6.13 4.29 -5.53
N ALA A 46 -7.40 4.08 -5.90
CA ALA A 46 -8.34 3.33 -5.10
C ALA A 46 -8.27 1.82 -5.41
N PHE A 47 -8.50 1.01 -4.40
CA PHE A 47 -8.93 -0.37 -4.55
C PHE A 47 -10.42 -0.47 -4.20
N VAL A 48 -11.16 -1.33 -4.88
CA VAL A 48 -12.57 -1.57 -4.58
C VAL A 48 -12.79 -3.07 -4.40
N HIS A 49 -13.18 -3.47 -3.18
CA HIS A 49 -13.68 -4.80 -2.88
C HIS A 49 -15.20 -4.77 -2.77
N PHE A 50 -15.87 -5.50 -3.65
CA PHE A 50 -17.31 -5.62 -3.68
C PHE A 50 -17.70 -6.93 -4.34
N SER A 51 -18.45 -7.79 -3.67
CA SER A 51 -18.92 -9.07 -4.21
C SER A 51 -20.03 -9.67 -3.34
N LEU A 52 -20.32 -10.97 -3.51
CA LEU A 52 -21.15 -11.76 -2.60
C LEU A 52 -20.68 -11.65 -1.13
N ASN A 53 -19.39 -11.48 -0.90
CA ASN A 53 -18.82 -11.36 0.43
C ASN A 53 -19.42 -10.18 1.21
N THR A 54 -19.60 -9.03 0.55
CA THR A 54 -20.27 -7.85 1.16
C THR A 54 -21.67 -8.19 1.67
N PHE A 55 -22.45 -8.97 0.93
CA PHE A 55 -23.85 -9.28 1.28
C PHE A 55 -23.97 -10.34 2.38
N ASN A 56 -22.96 -11.19 2.51
CA ASN A 56 -22.95 -12.32 3.41
C ASN A 56 -22.00 -12.15 4.62
N ASP A 57 -21.46 -10.94 4.78
CA ASP A 57 -20.56 -10.56 5.89
C ASP A 57 -19.32 -11.46 5.97
N LEU A 58 -18.68 -11.68 4.82
CA LEU A 58 -17.51 -12.54 4.63
C LEU A 58 -16.32 -11.75 4.10
N GLU A 59 -15.10 -12.18 4.45
CA GLU A 59 -13.86 -11.73 3.81
C GLU A 59 -13.45 -12.69 2.68
N TRP A 60 -13.37 -13.97 3.00
CA TRP A 60 -12.99 -15.00 2.05
C TRP A 60 -14.15 -16.01 1.88
N GLY A 61 -15.12 -15.65 1.05
CA GLY A 61 -16.23 -16.54 0.73
C GLY A 61 -15.75 -17.93 0.28
N TYR A 62 -16.46 -18.97 0.70
CA TYR A 62 -16.08 -20.38 0.45
C TYR A 62 -16.27 -20.83 -1.01
N GLY A 63 -16.99 -20.04 -1.81
CA GLY A 63 -17.32 -20.33 -3.20
C GLY A 63 -18.66 -21.06 -3.40
N ASP A 64 -19.49 -21.13 -2.37
CA ASP A 64 -20.82 -21.80 -2.39
C ASP A 64 -21.97 -20.86 -2.01
N THR A 65 -21.70 -19.56 -1.87
CA THR A 65 -22.72 -18.56 -1.55
C THR A 65 -23.71 -18.42 -2.70
N ASP A 66 -25.02 -18.38 -2.39
CA ASP A 66 -26.05 -18.21 -3.42
C ASP A 66 -25.92 -16.84 -4.13
N PRO A 67 -25.70 -16.77 -5.45
CA PRO A 67 -25.66 -15.52 -6.21
C PRO A 67 -26.89 -14.63 -6.01
N LYS A 68 -28.04 -15.18 -5.65
CA LYS A 68 -29.26 -14.42 -5.38
C LYS A 68 -29.15 -13.48 -4.18
N THR A 69 -28.16 -13.66 -3.31
CA THR A 69 -27.90 -12.74 -2.20
C THR A 69 -27.29 -11.42 -2.67
N PHE A 70 -26.68 -11.37 -3.85
CA PHE A 70 -26.12 -10.17 -4.43
C PHE A 70 -27.22 -9.28 -5.03
N ASN A 71 -27.64 -8.27 -4.29
CA ASN A 71 -28.69 -7.36 -4.73
C ASN A 71 -28.50 -5.92 -4.20
N PRO A 72 -27.53 -5.16 -4.73
CA PRO A 72 -27.36 -3.76 -4.37
C PRO A 72 -28.57 -2.94 -4.84
N THR A 73 -29.12 -2.13 -3.93
CA THR A 73 -30.35 -1.37 -4.17
C THR A 73 -30.14 0.00 -4.81
N HIS A 74 -28.94 0.56 -4.66
CA HIS A 74 -28.58 1.92 -5.10
C HIS A 74 -27.17 2.00 -5.71
N LEU A 75 -26.72 0.91 -6.35
CA LEU A 75 -25.37 0.87 -6.91
C LEU A 75 -25.11 2.05 -7.86
N ASP A 76 -24.04 2.78 -7.56
CA ASP A 76 -23.66 3.97 -8.32
C ASP A 76 -22.13 4.07 -8.44
N CYS A 77 -21.58 3.51 -9.53
CA CYS A 77 -20.16 3.59 -9.85
C CYS A 77 -19.67 5.03 -10.09
N GLU A 78 -20.57 5.97 -10.47
CA GLU A 78 -20.18 7.37 -10.61
C GLU A 78 -19.94 8.02 -9.23
N GLN A 79 -20.72 7.66 -8.20
CA GLN A 79 -20.48 8.09 -6.83
C GLN A 79 -19.10 7.63 -6.34
N TRP A 80 -18.70 6.39 -6.66
CA TRP A 80 -17.37 5.88 -6.29
C TRP A 80 -16.27 6.71 -6.96
N VAL A 81 -16.30 6.78 -8.29
CA VAL A 81 -15.26 7.47 -9.09
C VAL A 81 -15.20 8.96 -8.78
N LYS A 82 -16.36 9.61 -8.56
CA LYS A 82 -16.40 11.01 -8.15
C LYS A 82 -15.75 11.21 -6.78
N THR A 83 -16.00 10.34 -5.82
CA THR A 83 -15.36 10.38 -4.50
C THR A 83 -13.83 10.27 -4.62
N PHE A 84 -13.34 9.35 -5.45
CA PHE A 84 -11.90 9.20 -5.69
C PHE A 84 -11.30 10.42 -6.40
N LYS A 85 -11.99 10.97 -7.38
CA LYS A 85 -11.55 12.19 -8.09
C LYS A 85 -11.49 13.40 -7.17
N ASP A 86 -12.54 13.60 -6.36
CA ASP A 86 -12.62 14.72 -5.41
C ASP A 86 -11.54 14.63 -4.32
N ALA A 87 -11.08 13.41 -3.99
CA ALA A 87 -9.93 13.17 -3.13
C ALA A 87 -8.57 13.40 -3.82
N GLY A 88 -8.51 13.42 -5.16
CA GLY A 88 -7.24 13.58 -5.90
C GLY A 88 -6.59 12.27 -6.35
N MET A 89 -7.22 11.12 -6.14
CA MET A 89 -6.75 9.82 -6.63
C MET A 89 -6.71 9.79 -8.16
N LYS A 90 -5.81 8.97 -8.72
CA LYS A 90 -5.52 8.94 -10.17
C LYS A 90 -6.14 7.76 -10.91
N GLY A 91 -6.63 6.76 -10.19
CA GLY A 91 -7.22 5.55 -10.78
C GLY A 91 -7.99 4.72 -9.77
N VAL A 92 -8.54 3.61 -10.24
CA VAL A 92 -9.20 2.60 -9.42
C VAL A 92 -8.95 1.21 -9.99
N VAL A 93 -8.67 0.24 -9.12
CA VAL A 93 -8.64 -1.19 -9.41
C VAL A 93 -9.83 -1.84 -8.72
N ILE A 94 -10.57 -2.72 -9.40
CA ILE A 94 -11.71 -3.45 -8.82
C ILE A 94 -11.45 -4.95 -8.79
N THR A 95 -11.84 -5.62 -7.71
CA THR A 95 -11.89 -7.08 -7.64
C THR A 95 -12.98 -7.64 -8.57
N ALA A 96 -12.63 -7.83 -9.86
CA ALA A 96 -13.58 -8.39 -10.83
C ALA A 96 -14.00 -9.80 -10.46
N LYS A 97 -13.09 -10.61 -9.92
CA LYS A 97 -13.34 -11.91 -9.29
C LYS A 97 -12.37 -12.08 -8.10
N HIS A 98 -12.88 -12.22 -6.89
CA HIS A 98 -12.11 -12.56 -5.70
C HIS A 98 -11.96 -14.10 -5.54
N HIS A 99 -11.35 -14.58 -4.46
CA HIS A 99 -11.05 -16.01 -4.22
C HIS A 99 -12.29 -16.91 -4.19
N ASP A 100 -13.47 -16.35 -3.85
CA ASP A 100 -14.74 -17.08 -3.87
C ASP A 100 -15.19 -17.50 -5.28
N GLY A 101 -14.61 -16.92 -6.33
CA GLY A 101 -14.87 -17.24 -7.72
C GLY A 101 -16.05 -16.48 -8.35
N PHE A 102 -16.74 -15.60 -7.59
CA PHE A 102 -17.88 -14.85 -8.12
C PHE A 102 -17.42 -13.73 -9.07
N CYS A 103 -17.98 -13.72 -10.29
CA CYS A 103 -17.63 -12.78 -11.35
C CYS A 103 -18.59 -11.59 -11.40
N LEU A 104 -18.08 -10.35 -11.28
CA LEU A 104 -18.85 -9.11 -11.33
C LEU A 104 -19.22 -8.65 -12.74
N TRP A 105 -18.88 -9.42 -13.78
CA TRP A 105 -19.22 -9.17 -15.19
C TRP A 105 -20.03 -10.34 -15.77
N PRO A 106 -20.82 -10.12 -16.83
CA PRO A 106 -21.72 -11.12 -17.38
C PRO A 106 -21.00 -12.19 -18.23
N THR A 107 -19.96 -12.81 -17.66
CA THR A 107 -19.19 -13.86 -18.33
C THR A 107 -20.08 -15.06 -18.70
N LYS A 108 -19.74 -15.72 -19.81
CA LYS A 108 -20.37 -16.98 -20.23
C LYS A 108 -19.59 -18.22 -19.80
N LEU A 109 -18.46 -18.03 -19.13
CA LEU A 109 -17.54 -19.10 -18.75
C LEU A 109 -17.98 -19.82 -17.48
N THR A 110 -18.80 -19.18 -16.64
CA THR A 110 -19.35 -19.76 -15.41
C THR A 110 -20.76 -19.22 -15.14
N GLU A 111 -21.56 -20.02 -14.42
CA GLU A 111 -22.84 -19.56 -13.88
C GLU A 111 -22.67 -18.80 -12.54
N TYR A 112 -21.51 -18.86 -11.90
CA TYR A 112 -21.23 -18.17 -10.66
C TYR A 112 -20.81 -16.72 -10.95
N CYS A 113 -21.78 -15.93 -11.42
CA CYS A 113 -21.56 -14.58 -11.89
C CYS A 113 -22.82 -13.71 -11.77
N ILE A 114 -22.66 -12.42 -12.02
CA ILE A 114 -23.70 -11.40 -11.91
C ILE A 114 -24.96 -11.69 -12.74
N ARG A 115 -24.88 -12.49 -13.81
CA ARG A 115 -26.06 -12.89 -14.61
C ARG A 115 -27.09 -13.68 -13.81
N ASN A 116 -26.68 -14.37 -12.76
CA ASN A 116 -27.53 -15.21 -11.93
C ASN A 116 -27.98 -14.51 -10.62
N THR A 117 -27.87 -13.19 -10.59
CA THR A 117 -28.29 -12.35 -9.46
C THR A 117 -29.59 -11.62 -9.78
N PRO A 118 -30.35 -11.15 -8.78
CA PRO A 118 -31.48 -10.25 -9.00
C PRO A 118 -31.08 -8.85 -9.47
N TYR A 119 -29.81 -8.47 -9.36
CA TYR A 119 -29.33 -7.15 -9.77
C TYR A 119 -29.59 -6.90 -11.25
N LYS A 120 -30.39 -5.85 -11.55
CA LYS A 120 -30.84 -5.50 -12.92
C LYS A 120 -31.44 -6.68 -13.71
N ASP A 121 -32.16 -7.58 -13.03
CA ASP A 121 -32.72 -8.81 -13.62
C ASP A 121 -31.66 -9.68 -14.34
N GLY A 122 -30.46 -9.79 -13.77
CA GLY A 122 -29.33 -10.54 -14.35
C GLY A 122 -28.63 -9.85 -15.52
N LYS A 123 -28.92 -8.57 -15.78
CA LYS A 123 -28.32 -7.78 -16.88
C LYS A 123 -27.25 -6.79 -16.39
N GLY A 124 -26.83 -6.90 -15.14
CA GLY A 124 -25.79 -6.05 -14.56
C GLY A 124 -24.41 -6.36 -15.15
N ASP A 125 -23.57 -5.32 -15.21
CA ASP A 125 -22.14 -5.41 -15.56
C ASP A 125 -21.39 -4.32 -14.79
N ILE A 126 -20.97 -4.64 -13.56
CA ILE A 126 -20.32 -3.67 -12.69
C ILE A 126 -18.97 -3.26 -13.25
N ILE A 127 -18.26 -4.16 -13.90
CA ILE A 127 -16.97 -3.87 -14.52
C ILE A 127 -17.13 -2.83 -15.65
N GLY A 128 -18.16 -3.04 -16.49
CA GLY A 128 -18.50 -2.08 -17.56
C GLY A 128 -18.99 -0.73 -17.01
N GLU A 129 -19.83 -0.75 -15.97
CA GLU A 129 -20.34 0.46 -15.33
C GLU A 129 -19.20 1.29 -14.70
N LEU A 130 -18.27 0.64 -14.00
CA LEU A 130 -17.11 1.31 -13.39
C LEU A 130 -16.13 1.83 -14.44
N SER A 131 -15.81 1.04 -15.48
CA SER A 131 -14.96 1.49 -16.58
C SER A 131 -15.53 2.73 -17.28
N ALA A 132 -16.84 2.75 -17.53
CA ALA A 132 -17.53 3.91 -18.12
C ALA A 132 -17.45 5.15 -17.20
N ALA A 133 -17.63 4.97 -15.90
CA ALA A 133 -17.50 6.05 -14.92
C ALA A 133 -16.06 6.57 -14.86
N CYS A 134 -15.06 5.70 -14.86
CA CYS A 134 -13.64 6.10 -14.90
C CYS A 134 -13.32 6.95 -16.13
N LYS A 135 -13.79 6.52 -17.30
CA LYS A 135 -13.64 7.28 -18.55
C LYS A 135 -14.30 8.65 -18.48
N LYS A 136 -15.51 8.74 -17.89
CA LYS A 136 -16.27 9.99 -17.75
C LYS A 136 -15.54 11.01 -16.85
N TYR A 137 -14.92 10.56 -15.79
CA TYR A 137 -14.25 11.43 -14.80
C TYR A 137 -12.73 11.50 -14.98
N ASP A 138 -12.18 10.93 -16.06
CA ASP A 138 -10.74 10.92 -16.35
C ASP A 138 -9.92 10.32 -15.20
N LEU A 139 -10.33 9.14 -14.73
CA LEU A 139 -9.57 8.26 -13.87
C LEU A 139 -9.11 7.04 -14.65
N LYS A 140 -7.94 6.51 -14.31
CA LYS A 140 -7.45 5.25 -14.85
C LYS A 140 -8.24 4.08 -14.27
N PHE A 141 -8.47 3.06 -15.11
CA PHE A 141 -9.21 1.86 -14.74
C PHE A 141 -8.28 0.64 -14.71
N GLY A 142 -8.35 -0.16 -13.66
CA GLY A 142 -7.61 -1.40 -13.47
C GLY A 142 -8.51 -2.53 -12.99
N VAL A 143 -8.04 -3.77 -13.14
CA VAL A 143 -8.78 -4.97 -12.77
C VAL A 143 -7.94 -5.92 -11.92
N TYR A 144 -8.55 -6.49 -10.91
CA TYR A 144 -8.02 -7.61 -10.14
C TYR A 144 -8.75 -8.89 -10.58
N LEU A 145 -8.02 -9.93 -10.89
CA LEU A 145 -8.54 -11.26 -11.17
C LEU A 145 -7.81 -12.30 -10.32
N SER A 146 -8.46 -12.81 -9.27
CA SER A 146 -7.87 -13.83 -8.41
C SER A 146 -7.46 -15.07 -9.20
N PRO A 147 -6.19 -15.52 -9.13
CA PRO A 147 -5.77 -16.80 -9.68
C PRO A 147 -6.37 -17.99 -8.91
N TRP A 148 -6.63 -17.83 -7.62
CA TRP A 148 -7.33 -18.82 -6.83
C TRP A 148 -8.85 -18.70 -7.05
N ASP A 149 -9.53 -19.85 -7.20
CA ASP A 149 -10.99 -19.92 -7.41
C ASP A 149 -11.55 -21.05 -6.56
N ARG A 150 -12.27 -20.70 -5.51
CA ARG A 150 -12.86 -21.64 -4.55
C ARG A 150 -14.18 -22.26 -5.03
N ASN A 151 -14.80 -21.70 -6.09
CA ASN A 151 -16.02 -22.22 -6.68
C ASN A 151 -15.74 -23.28 -7.75
N TYR A 152 -14.76 -23.05 -8.63
CA TYR A 152 -14.58 -23.81 -9.85
C TYR A 152 -14.13 -25.26 -9.62
N ALA A 153 -14.88 -26.23 -10.17
CA ALA A 153 -14.66 -27.66 -9.93
C ALA A 153 -13.27 -28.16 -10.34
N GLU A 154 -12.70 -27.60 -11.40
CA GLU A 154 -11.40 -28.02 -11.96
C GLU A 154 -10.21 -27.23 -11.41
N TYR A 155 -10.38 -26.39 -10.37
CA TYR A 155 -9.25 -25.68 -9.76
C TYR A 155 -8.16 -26.68 -9.33
N GLY A 156 -6.91 -26.39 -9.65
CA GLY A 156 -5.76 -27.26 -9.40
C GLY A 156 -5.45 -28.23 -10.55
N THR A 157 -6.24 -28.24 -11.63
CA THR A 157 -5.98 -29.03 -12.84
C THR A 157 -5.60 -28.14 -14.04
N PRO A 158 -5.03 -28.69 -15.12
CA PRO A 158 -4.75 -27.92 -16.34
C PRO A 158 -6.00 -27.29 -16.98
N ALA A 159 -7.18 -27.90 -16.86
CA ALA A 159 -8.43 -27.39 -17.42
C ALA A 159 -8.84 -26.05 -16.79
N TYR A 160 -8.52 -25.82 -15.52
CA TYR A 160 -8.71 -24.52 -14.87
C TYR A 160 -7.93 -23.39 -15.53
N LEU A 161 -6.73 -23.66 -16.00
CA LEU A 161 -5.88 -22.62 -16.60
C LEU A 161 -6.50 -22.06 -17.88
N ASP A 162 -7.09 -22.90 -18.72
CA ASP A 162 -7.81 -22.45 -19.93
C ASP A 162 -8.99 -21.55 -19.58
N TYR A 163 -9.75 -21.92 -18.55
CA TYR A 163 -10.84 -21.11 -18.00
C TYR A 163 -10.33 -19.76 -17.47
N TYR A 164 -9.28 -19.77 -16.67
CA TYR A 164 -8.68 -18.55 -16.10
C TYR A 164 -8.16 -17.60 -17.19
N TYR A 165 -7.44 -18.14 -18.19
CA TYR A 165 -6.93 -17.33 -19.31
C TYR A 165 -8.08 -16.78 -20.18
N ALA A 166 -9.17 -17.50 -20.32
CA ALA A 166 -10.35 -17.01 -21.03
C ALA A 166 -11.02 -15.85 -20.27
N GLN A 167 -11.18 -15.95 -18.94
CA GLN A 167 -11.66 -14.85 -18.10
C GLN A 167 -10.76 -13.61 -18.20
N LEU A 168 -9.45 -13.80 -18.11
CA LEU A 168 -8.50 -12.72 -18.25
C LEU A 168 -8.64 -12.01 -19.60
N LYS A 169 -8.78 -12.76 -20.70
CA LYS A 169 -9.00 -12.19 -22.02
C LYS A 169 -10.31 -11.41 -22.13
N GLU A 170 -11.42 -11.91 -21.55
CA GLU A 170 -12.68 -11.16 -21.51
C GLU A 170 -12.47 -9.78 -20.85
N LEU A 171 -11.83 -9.73 -19.68
CA LEU A 171 -11.57 -8.49 -18.96
C LEU A 171 -10.66 -7.53 -19.74
N LEU A 172 -9.61 -8.05 -20.37
CA LEU A 172 -8.62 -7.22 -21.08
C LEU A 172 -9.10 -6.72 -22.46
N THR A 173 -10.20 -7.26 -22.99
CA THR A 173 -10.70 -6.88 -24.33
C THR A 173 -11.98 -6.08 -24.31
N ASN A 174 -12.82 -6.21 -23.28
CA ASN A 174 -14.19 -5.70 -23.29
C ASN A 174 -14.36 -4.34 -22.59
N TYR A 175 -13.37 -3.87 -21.80
CA TYR A 175 -13.56 -2.76 -20.86
C TYR A 175 -12.62 -1.56 -21.09
N GLY A 176 -12.04 -1.47 -22.30
CA GLY A 176 -11.17 -0.35 -22.68
C GLY A 176 -9.75 -0.46 -22.15
N ASP A 177 -9.09 0.69 -21.97
CA ASP A 177 -7.70 0.75 -21.53
C ASP A 177 -7.58 0.43 -20.04
N ILE A 178 -6.69 -0.50 -19.72
CA ILE A 178 -6.39 -0.93 -18.35
C ILE A 178 -4.99 -0.47 -17.99
N PHE A 179 -4.86 0.26 -16.87
CA PHE A 179 -3.54 0.74 -16.42
C PHE A 179 -2.82 -0.28 -15.54
N GLU A 180 -3.58 -1.16 -14.86
CA GLU A 180 -3.04 -2.15 -13.95
C GLU A 180 -3.87 -3.43 -13.93
N VAL A 181 -3.19 -4.57 -14.00
CA VAL A 181 -3.75 -5.90 -13.81
C VAL A 181 -3.20 -6.48 -12.52
N TRP A 182 -4.07 -6.70 -11.55
CA TRP A 182 -3.72 -7.11 -10.20
C TRP A 182 -3.92 -8.62 -10.00
N LEU A 183 -2.84 -9.34 -9.71
CA LEU A 183 -2.80 -10.80 -9.56
C LEU A 183 -2.41 -11.14 -8.13
N ASP A 184 -3.37 -11.67 -7.37
CA ASP A 184 -3.16 -12.04 -5.97
C ASP A 184 -2.21 -13.24 -5.82
N GLY A 185 -1.36 -13.20 -4.79
CA GLY A 185 -0.44 -14.29 -4.45
C GLY A 185 -1.10 -15.43 -3.66
N ALA A 186 -2.31 -15.22 -3.11
CA ALA A 186 -3.03 -16.27 -2.39
C ALA A 186 -3.42 -17.41 -3.33
N ASN A 187 -3.15 -18.65 -2.90
CA ASN A 187 -3.37 -19.82 -3.73
C ASN A 187 -3.55 -21.08 -2.88
N GLY A 188 -4.44 -21.96 -3.34
CA GLY A 188 -4.74 -23.24 -2.71
C GLY A 188 -5.37 -23.08 -1.32
N GLY A 189 -6.05 -24.08 -0.87
CA GLY A 189 -6.77 -24.07 0.39
C GLY A 189 -8.06 -24.85 0.31
N ASP A 190 -8.91 -24.68 1.31
CA ASP A 190 -10.27 -25.23 1.31
C ASP A 190 -11.18 -24.43 0.38
N GLY A 191 -12.22 -25.09 -0.14
CA GLY A 191 -13.16 -24.46 -1.04
C GLY A 191 -14.31 -25.40 -1.41
N TYR A 192 -15.33 -24.82 -2.03
CA TYR A 192 -16.49 -25.55 -2.55
C TYR A 192 -16.12 -26.48 -3.71
N TYR A 193 -15.33 -26.01 -4.65
CA TYR A 193 -14.79 -26.74 -5.80
C TYR A 193 -15.85 -27.62 -6.50
N GLY A 194 -16.98 -27.00 -6.89
CA GLY A 194 -18.07 -27.68 -7.57
C GLY A 194 -18.81 -28.71 -6.72
N GLY A 195 -18.74 -28.64 -5.39
CA GLY A 195 -19.37 -29.53 -4.44
C GLY A 195 -18.43 -30.53 -3.77
N ALA A 196 -17.14 -30.56 -4.16
CA ALA A 196 -16.17 -31.48 -3.55
C ALA A 196 -15.90 -31.12 -2.07
N ARG A 197 -15.95 -29.83 -1.70
CA ARG A 197 -15.78 -29.33 -0.32
C ARG A 197 -14.51 -29.88 0.33
N GLU A 198 -13.39 -29.65 -0.31
CA GLU A 198 -12.10 -30.19 0.07
C GLU A 198 -11.01 -29.12 0.14
N LYS A 199 -9.83 -29.49 0.62
CA LYS A 199 -8.63 -28.67 0.54
C LYS A 199 -7.80 -29.08 -0.65
N ARG A 200 -7.42 -28.11 -1.51
CA ARG A 200 -6.53 -28.31 -2.66
C ARG A 200 -5.23 -27.57 -2.44
N SER A 201 -4.14 -28.26 -2.70
CA SER A 201 -2.80 -27.69 -2.70
C SER A 201 -2.26 -27.67 -4.12
N ILE A 202 -1.59 -26.58 -4.48
CA ILE A 202 -0.97 -26.42 -5.79
C ILE A 202 0.51 -26.03 -5.63
N ASP A 203 1.31 -26.22 -6.67
CA ASP A 203 2.61 -25.59 -6.78
C ASP A 203 2.43 -24.14 -7.23
N GLY A 204 2.31 -23.21 -6.27
CA GLY A 204 2.04 -21.79 -6.51
C GLY A 204 3.06 -21.12 -7.43
N LYS A 205 4.29 -21.64 -7.48
CA LYS A 205 5.34 -21.10 -8.35
C LYS A 205 5.11 -21.43 -9.83
N ASN A 206 4.64 -22.64 -10.13
CA ASN A 206 4.62 -23.16 -11.50
C ASN A 206 3.21 -23.38 -12.06
N TYR A 207 2.22 -23.69 -11.21
CA TYR A 207 0.88 -24.11 -11.64
C TYR A 207 0.21 -23.11 -12.57
N TYR A 208 0.15 -21.84 -12.20
CA TYR A 208 -0.57 -20.81 -12.98
C TYR A 208 0.12 -20.43 -14.28
N ASN A 209 1.39 -20.81 -14.48
CA ASN A 209 2.20 -20.39 -15.62
C ASN A 209 2.17 -18.86 -15.79
N PHE A 210 2.61 -18.12 -14.79
CA PHE A 210 2.64 -16.66 -14.80
C PHE A 210 3.27 -16.05 -16.06
N PRO A 211 4.34 -16.61 -16.65
CA PRO A 211 4.84 -16.13 -17.95
C PRO A 211 3.78 -16.08 -19.05
N LYS A 212 2.85 -17.05 -19.09
CA LYS A 212 1.73 -17.06 -20.04
C LYS A 212 0.70 -15.98 -19.73
N ILE A 213 0.41 -15.76 -18.44
CA ILE A 213 -0.47 -14.68 -17.99
C ILE A 213 0.12 -13.33 -18.39
N HIS A 214 1.42 -13.10 -18.12
CA HIS A 214 2.12 -11.87 -18.48
C HIS A 214 2.09 -11.63 -20.00
N GLN A 215 2.30 -12.68 -20.79
CA GLN A 215 2.20 -12.59 -22.25
C GLN A 215 0.80 -12.13 -22.70
N ILE A 216 -0.27 -12.71 -22.15
CA ILE A 216 -1.66 -12.34 -22.48
C ILE A 216 -1.92 -10.87 -22.15
N VAL A 217 -1.50 -10.42 -20.97
CA VAL A 217 -1.66 -9.01 -20.56
C VAL A 217 -0.89 -8.10 -21.51
N HIS A 218 0.35 -8.42 -21.81
CA HIS A 218 1.21 -7.59 -22.64
C HIS A 218 0.70 -7.48 -24.10
N GLU A 219 0.15 -8.57 -24.64
CA GLU A 219 -0.44 -8.59 -25.97
C GLU A 219 -1.72 -7.76 -26.08
N LEU A 220 -2.57 -7.77 -25.04
CA LEU A 220 -3.89 -7.14 -25.07
C LEU A 220 -3.89 -5.73 -24.45
N GLN A 221 -3.02 -5.48 -23.47
CA GLN A 221 -2.90 -4.22 -22.73
C GLN A 221 -1.41 -3.84 -22.57
N PRO A 222 -0.70 -3.44 -23.62
CA PRO A 222 0.76 -3.23 -23.60
C PRO A 222 1.22 -2.10 -22.67
N ASN A 223 0.31 -1.22 -22.26
CA ASN A 223 0.60 -0.13 -21.32
C ASN A 223 0.25 -0.45 -19.88
N ALA A 224 -0.36 -1.61 -19.61
CA ALA A 224 -0.70 -2.01 -18.26
C ALA A 224 0.53 -2.42 -17.45
N VAL A 225 0.55 -2.04 -16.19
CA VAL A 225 1.46 -2.58 -15.18
C VAL A 225 0.84 -3.83 -14.60
N ILE A 226 1.63 -4.86 -14.35
CA ILE A 226 1.17 -6.12 -13.74
C ILE A 226 1.66 -6.14 -12.30
N PHE A 227 0.72 -6.19 -11.36
CA PHE A 227 0.98 -6.43 -9.96
C PHE A 227 1.01 -7.92 -9.65
N SER A 228 1.97 -8.35 -8.88
CA SER A 228 2.01 -9.59 -8.09
C SER A 228 3.06 -9.46 -6.99
N ASP A 229 3.23 -10.45 -6.13
CA ASP A 229 4.31 -10.43 -5.13
C ASP A 229 5.70 -10.25 -5.77
N ALA A 230 5.86 -10.71 -7.01
CA ALA A 230 7.12 -10.72 -7.75
C ALA A 230 7.16 -9.75 -8.95
N GLY A 231 6.10 -9.04 -9.22
CA GLY A 231 5.98 -8.20 -10.42
C GLY A 231 5.38 -8.97 -11.62
N PRO A 232 5.77 -8.65 -12.86
CA PRO A 232 6.96 -7.89 -13.31
C PRO A 232 6.82 -6.37 -13.28
N GLY A 233 5.62 -5.82 -13.14
CA GLY A 233 5.39 -4.38 -13.17
C GLY A 233 5.64 -3.71 -11.84
N CYS A 234 4.88 -4.11 -10.83
CA CYS A 234 5.05 -3.69 -9.44
C CYS A 234 4.88 -4.89 -8.51
N ARG A 235 5.37 -4.76 -7.28
CA ARG A 235 5.33 -5.84 -6.28
C ARG A 235 4.49 -5.46 -5.09
N TRP A 236 3.91 -6.48 -4.46
CA TRP A 236 3.39 -6.36 -3.11
C TRP A 236 4.47 -5.93 -2.12
N ILE A 237 4.11 -5.05 -1.19
CA ILE A 237 5.04 -4.55 -0.16
C ILE A 237 5.33 -5.56 0.95
N GLY A 238 4.67 -6.72 0.99
CA GLY A 238 4.89 -7.76 1.99
C GLY A 238 4.03 -7.64 3.25
N ASN A 239 3.14 -6.65 3.31
CA ASN A 239 2.18 -6.48 4.38
C ASN A 239 0.93 -5.76 3.86
N GLU A 240 -0.21 -5.94 4.54
CA GLU A 240 -1.48 -5.24 4.26
C GLU A 240 -1.73 -4.07 5.24
N ARG A 241 -0.70 -3.65 5.95
CA ARG A 241 -0.72 -2.47 6.84
C ARG A 241 -0.46 -1.17 6.09
N GLY A 242 -0.04 -1.26 4.81
CA GLY A 242 0.10 -0.13 3.89
C GLY A 242 1.38 0.68 4.06
N PHE A 243 2.50 0.07 4.48
CA PHE A 243 3.76 0.80 4.61
C PHE A 243 4.97 0.03 4.05
N ALA A 244 5.91 0.79 3.50
CA ALA A 244 7.25 0.36 3.14
C ALA A 244 8.25 0.74 4.25
N ASN A 245 9.37 0.04 4.33
CA ASN A 245 10.47 0.45 5.17
C ASN A 245 11.11 1.75 4.65
N ALA A 246 11.79 2.48 5.56
CA ALA A 246 12.55 3.67 5.20
C ALA A 246 13.64 3.38 4.15
N THR A 247 14.24 2.18 4.23
CA THR A 247 15.08 1.62 3.16
C THR A 247 14.18 0.84 2.20
N ASN A 248 13.96 1.37 0.99
CA ASN A 248 13.13 0.70 -0.02
C ASN A 248 13.77 0.82 -1.41
N TRP A 249 14.20 -0.32 -1.94
CA TRP A 249 14.71 -0.47 -3.28
C TRP A 249 13.60 -0.89 -4.24
N SER A 250 13.55 -0.27 -5.39
CA SER A 250 12.66 -0.70 -6.48
C SER A 250 13.22 -1.92 -7.24
N PHE A 251 13.96 -2.78 -6.56
CA PHE A 251 14.63 -3.94 -7.14
C PHE A 251 14.26 -5.22 -6.42
N LEU A 252 14.16 -6.31 -7.21
CA LEU A 252 14.07 -7.68 -6.69
C LEU A 252 15.14 -8.55 -7.35
N ARG A 253 15.54 -9.63 -6.67
CA ARG A 253 16.23 -10.79 -7.27
C ARG A 253 15.18 -11.58 -8.04
N GLY A 254 15.05 -11.30 -9.34
CA GLY A 254 13.92 -11.76 -10.15
C GLY A 254 13.76 -13.27 -10.25
N ASN A 255 14.84 -14.05 -10.04
CA ASN A 255 14.79 -15.50 -10.03
C ASN A 255 14.36 -16.12 -8.70
N ASP A 256 14.46 -15.35 -7.59
CA ASP A 256 14.20 -15.84 -6.24
C ASP A 256 12.74 -15.62 -5.82
N VAL A 257 12.13 -14.53 -6.28
CA VAL A 257 10.78 -14.12 -5.89
C VAL A 257 9.75 -14.60 -6.92
N TYR A 258 8.61 -15.05 -6.44
CA TYR A 258 7.51 -15.55 -7.25
C TYR A 258 6.17 -15.24 -6.56
N PRO A 259 5.03 -15.21 -7.28
CA PRO A 259 3.72 -15.01 -6.67
C PRO A 259 3.41 -16.07 -5.61
N GLY A 260 3.00 -15.63 -4.42
CA GLY A 260 2.91 -16.49 -3.23
C GLY A 260 4.23 -16.66 -2.46
N TYR A 261 5.16 -15.70 -2.61
CA TYR A 261 6.47 -15.72 -1.94
C TYR A 261 6.35 -15.73 -0.42
N GLN A 262 7.06 -16.67 0.25
CA GLN A 262 6.87 -16.91 1.66
C GLN A 262 7.64 -15.96 2.59
N LYS A 263 8.62 -15.22 2.05
CA LYS A 263 9.44 -14.29 2.83
C LYS A 263 8.97 -12.84 2.59
N ALA A 264 7.74 -12.56 3.03
CA ALA A 264 7.10 -11.27 2.81
C ALA A 264 7.93 -10.08 3.35
N ASP A 265 8.66 -10.27 4.46
CA ASP A 265 9.48 -9.21 5.06
C ASP A 265 10.57 -8.67 4.13
N GLU A 266 11.12 -9.51 3.23
CA GLU A 266 12.11 -9.06 2.24
C GLU A 266 11.49 -8.08 1.22
N LEU A 267 10.19 -8.20 0.93
CA LEU A 267 9.47 -7.35 -0.02
C LEU A 267 9.28 -5.93 0.50
N THR A 268 9.26 -5.74 1.83
CA THR A 268 9.05 -4.41 2.47
C THR A 268 10.21 -3.44 2.17
N SER A 269 11.39 -3.96 1.91
CA SER A 269 12.59 -3.17 1.55
C SER A 269 13.05 -3.39 0.12
N GLY A 270 12.60 -4.42 -0.56
CA GLY A 270 13.21 -4.89 -1.80
C GLY A 270 14.66 -5.35 -1.59
N HIS A 271 15.39 -5.57 -2.67
CA HIS A 271 16.75 -6.12 -2.63
C HIS A 271 17.77 -5.13 -3.19
N ALA A 272 18.70 -4.66 -2.36
CA ALA A 272 19.75 -3.72 -2.80
C ALA A 272 20.64 -4.26 -3.94
N ASP A 273 20.77 -5.58 -4.02
CA ASP A 273 21.50 -6.35 -5.05
C ASP A 273 20.56 -6.95 -6.12
N GLY A 274 19.30 -6.50 -6.17
CA GLY A 274 18.32 -6.97 -7.15
C GLY A 274 18.73 -6.66 -8.59
N ASP A 275 18.33 -7.53 -9.50
CA ASP A 275 18.65 -7.49 -10.93
C ASP A 275 17.46 -7.05 -11.81
N THR A 276 16.27 -6.97 -11.22
CA THR A 276 15.03 -6.64 -11.92
C THR A 276 14.34 -5.45 -11.26
N TRP A 277 13.91 -4.46 -12.07
CA TRP A 277 13.13 -3.33 -11.57
C TRP A 277 11.69 -3.74 -11.29
N VAL A 278 11.28 -3.66 -10.03
CA VAL A 278 9.91 -3.95 -9.58
C VAL A 278 9.55 -2.96 -8.47
N GLY A 279 8.90 -1.86 -8.82
CA GLY A 279 8.47 -0.83 -7.88
C GLY A 279 7.52 -1.40 -6.82
N ALA A 280 7.51 -0.81 -5.64
CA ALA A 280 6.68 -1.27 -4.54
C ALA A 280 5.28 -0.66 -4.59
N GLU A 281 4.26 -1.47 -4.25
CA GLU A 281 2.90 -1.04 -4.02
C GLU A 281 2.47 -1.44 -2.60
N CYS A 282 1.97 -0.45 -1.85
CA CYS A 282 1.39 -0.64 -0.53
C CYS A 282 -0.12 -0.74 -0.66
N ASP A 283 -0.67 -1.91 -0.41
CA ASP A 283 -2.09 -2.17 -0.32
C ASP A 283 -2.58 -2.11 1.12
N VAL A 284 -3.67 -1.43 1.35
CA VAL A 284 -4.28 -1.29 2.67
C VAL A 284 -5.75 -0.91 2.55
N SER A 285 -6.59 -1.42 3.45
CA SER A 285 -7.99 -1.00 3.51
C SER A 285 -8.19 0.17 4.47
N ILE A 286 -9.14 1.06 4.16
CA ILE A 286 -9.58 2.13 5.06
C ILE A 286 -10.26 1.58 6.31
N ARG A 287 -10.77 0.33 6.25
CA ARG A 287 -11.40 -0.43 7.33
C ARG A 287 -10.51 -1.60 7.75
N PRO A 288 -10.79 -2.31 8.86
CA PRO A 288 -10.05 -3.55 9.20
C PRO A 288 -10.14 -4.62 8.11
N GLY A 289 -11.33 -4.86 7.54
CA GLY A 289 -11.56 -5.82 6.46
C GLY A 289 -11.41 -5.23 5.07
N TRP A 290 -11.24 -6.10 4.06
CA TRP A 290 -11.23 -5.75 2.64
C TRP A 290 -12.65 -5.52 2.12
N PHE A 291 -13.62 -6.34 2.52
CA PHE A 291 -15.03 -6.14 2.22
C PHE A 291 -15.71 -5.28 3.29
N PHE A 292 -16.88 -4.76 2.97
CA PHE A 292 -17.63 -3.92 3.88
C PHE A 292 -18.35 -4.77 4.94
N HIS A 293 -18.11 -4.43 6.22
CA HIS A 293 -18.80 -4.98 7.39
C HIS A 293 -19.43 -3.85 8.21
N GLU A 294 -20.71 -3.97 8.55
CA GLU A 294 -21.39 -2.95 9.38
C GLU A 294 -20.78 -2.85 10.78
N SER A 295 -20.28 -3.97 11.31
CA SER A 295 -19.60 -4.04 12.61
C SER A 295 -18.31 -3.21 12.67
N GLN A 296 -17.77 -2.75 11.53
CA GLN A 296 -16.55 -1.96 11.42
C GLN A 296 -16.81 -0.46 11.19
N ASN A 297 -18.06 0.01 11.29
CA ASN A 297 -18.40 1.41 11.02
C ASN A 297 -17.70 2.42 11.96
N ASP A 298 -17.32 2.02 13.15
CA ASP A 298 -16.56 2.82 14.12
C ASP A 298 -15.04 2.56 14.09
N GLN A 299 -14.57 1.76 13.13
CA GLN A 299 -13.15 1.36 12.98
C GLN A 299 -12.53 1.89 11.68
N VAL A 300 -13.18 2.85 11.04
CA VAL A 300 -12.65 3.52 9.83
C VAL A 300 -11.40 4.30 10.20
N LYS A 301 -10.31 4.12 9.44
CA LYS A 301 -9.06 4.85 9.66
C LYS A 301 -9.29 6.36 9.68
N THR A 302 -8.74 7.03 10.68
CA THR A 302 -8.82 8.49 10.83
C THR A 302 -7.96 9.20 9.79
N VAL A 303 -8.19 10.51 9.61
CA VAL A 303 -7.38 11.36 8.74
C VAL A 303 -5.89 11.31 9.11
N ASP A 304 -5.58 11.29 10.40
CA ASP A 304 -4.19 11.23 10.87
C ASP A 304 -3.53 9.88 10.55
N GLN A 305 -4.26 8.77 10.73
CA GLN A 305 -3.79 7.43 10.34
C GLN A 305 -3.54 7.32 8.84
N LEU A 306 -4.46 7.84 8.00
CA LEU A 306 -4.30 7.86 6.55
C LEU A 306 -3.13 8.77 6.12
N THR A 307 -2.93 9.89 6.82
CA THR A 307 -1.78 10.78 6.61
C THR A 307 -0.46 10.06 6.92
N ASP A 308 -0.40 9.32 8.03
CA ASP A 308 0.78 8.51 8.36
C ASP A 308 1.07 7.44 7.29
N LEU A 309 0.03 6.77 6.79
CA LEU A 309 0.16 5.82 5.68
C LEU A 309 0.77 6.45 4.43
N TYR A 310 0.35 7.66 4.05
CA TYR A 310 0.91 8.36 2.88
C TYR A 310 2.42 8.61 3.03
N TYR A 311 2.85 9.08 4.20
CA TYR A 311 4.28 9.29 4.46
C TYR A 311 5.08 7.99 4.46
N ARG A 312 4.48 6.88 4.93
CA ARG A 312 5.14 5.57 5.03
C ARG A 312 5.00 4.70 3.76
N SER A 313 4.18 5.11 2.80
CA SER A 313 4.05 4.46 1.49
C SER A 313 4.66 5.33 0.39
N VAL A 314 3.96 6.37 -0.05
CA VAL A 314 4.44 7.30 -1.09
C VAL A 314 5.74 7.99 -0.66
N GLY A 315 5.82 8.39 0.61
CA GLY A 315 7.03 8.97 1.18
C GLY A 315 8.19 8.00 1.35
N HIS A 316 8.00 6.70 1.16
CA HIS A 316 9.01 5.64 1.19
C HIS A 316 9.17 4.93 -0.15
N ASN A 317 9.06 5.67 -1.26
CA ASN A 317 9.31 5.14 -2.61
C ASN A 317 8.37 3.97 -3.00
N ALA A 318 7.08 4.05 -2.64
CA ALA A 318 6.06 3.08 -3.03
C ALA A 318 4.80 3.81 -3.52
N ASN A 319 3.98 3.16 -4.34
CA ASN A 319 2.63 3.66 -4.59
C ASN A 319 1.68 3.18 -3.48
N LEU A 320 0.59 3.88 -3.25
CA LEU A 320 -0.46 3.52 -2.30
C LEU A 320 -1.75 3.17 -3.05
N ILE A 321 -2.18 1.91 -2.94
CA ILE A 321 -3.52 1.49 -3.34
C ILE A 321 -4.38 1.36 -2.08
N LEU A 322 -5.32 2.30 -1.91
CA LEU A 322 -6.18 2.37 -0.73
C LEU A 322 -7.54 1.77 -1.02
N ASN A 323 -7.87 0.69 -0.32
CA ASN A 323 -9.14 0.01 -0.49
C ASN A 323 -10.30 0.77 0.17
N MET A 324 -11.36 0.93 -0.60
CA MET A 324 -12.61 1.57 -0.23
C MET A 324 -13.75 0.55 -0.38
N PRO A 325 -14.10 -0.17 0.68
CA PRO A 325 -15.15 -1.19 0.62
C PRO A 325 -16.51 -0.58 0.28
N ILE A 326 -17.24 -1.25 -0.60
CA ILE A 326 -18.58 -0.81 -1.01
C ILE A 326 -19.63 -1.48 -0.12
N ASN A 327 -20.57 -0.70 0.40
CA ASN A 327 -21.63 -1.20 1.27
C ASN A 327 -22.71 -2.00 0.51
N LYS A 328 -23.66 -2.61 1.24
CA LYS A 328 -24.75 -3.44 0.66
C LYS A 328 -25.68 -2.64 -0.26
N GLU A 329 -25.76 -1.32 -0.11
CA GLU A 329 -26.53 -0.47 -1.04
C GLU A 329 -25.83 -0.31 -2.39
N GLY A 330 -24.50 -0.53 -2.46
CA GLY A 330 -23.68 -0.31 -3.64
C GLY A 330 -22.99 1.07 -3.64
N LEU A 331 -22.75 1.65 -2.47
CA LEU A 331 -22.19 3.00 -2.29
C LEU A 331 -20.95 2.96 -1.39
N ILE A 332 -20.04 3.91 -1.58
CA ILE A 332 -19.02 4.23 -0.56
C ILE A 332 -19.73 4.89 0.62
N SER A 333 -19.47 4.42 1.84
CA SER A 333 -20.10 5.00 3.02
C SER A 333 -19.66 6.45 3.24
N LYS A 334 -20.53 7.22 3.94
CA LYS A 334 -20.25 8.63 4.16
C LYS A 334 -19.00 8.86 5.02
N THR A 335 -18.77 8.02 6.03
CA THR A 335 -17.57 8.12 6.89
C THR A 335 -16.32 7.89 6.08
N ASP A 336 -16.29 6.82 5.26
CA ASP A 336 -15.14 6.45 4.44
C ASP A 336 -14.82 7.57 3.43
N SER A 337 -15.83 8.06 2.70
CA SER A 337 -15.66 9.15 1.72
C SER A 337 -15.22 10.47 2.38
N THR A 338 -15.75 10.79 3.56
CA THR A 338 -15.37 12.00 4.30
C THR A 338 -13.90 11.92 4.74
N ASN A 339 -13.49 10.80 5.37
CA ASN A 339 -12.12 10.62 5.84
C ASN A 339 -11.12 10.61 4.67
N LEU A 340 -11.49 9.97 3.55
CA LEU A 340 -10.68 9.96 2.35
C LEU A 340 -10.42 11.38 1.82
N VAL A 341 -11.47 12.17 1.61
CA VAL A 341 -11.34 13.54 1.06
C VAL A 341 -10.55 14.43 2.03
N GLN A 342 -10.86 14.38 3.32
CA GLN A 342 -10.15 15.17 4.33
C GLN A 342 -8.67 14.76 4.45
N PHE A 343 -8.34 13.49 4.28
CA PHE A 343 -6.96 13.02 4.25
C PHE A 343 -6.16 13.68 3.13
N TYR A 344 -6.67 13.68 1.90
CA TYR A 344 -5.96 14.32 0.79
C TYR A 344 -5.85 15.83 0.97
N GLN A 345 -6.90 16.50 1.44
CA GLN A 345 -6.86 17.92 1.77
C GLN A 345 -5.79 18.21 2.84
N ASN A 346 -5.61 17.30 3.81
CA ASN A 346 -4.56 17.44 4.82
C ASN A 346 -3.15 17.29 4.23
N ILE A 347 -2.94 16.33 3.31
CA ILE A 347 -1.66 16.18 2.59
C ILE A 347 -1.37 17.42 1.74
N GLU A 348 -2.35 17.88 0.94
CA GLU A 348 -2.21 19.09 0.13
C GLU A 348 -1.84 20.31 0.99
N LYS A 349 -2.51 20.48 2.13
CA LYS A 349 -2.21 21.57 3.06
C LYS A 349 -0.80 21.48 3.65
N GLN A 350 -0.35 20.28 4.01
CA GLN A 350 0.98 20.07 4.59
C GLN A 350 2.12 20.33 3.60
N LEU A 351 1.88 20.10 2.31
CA LEU A 351 2.85 20.20 1.24
C LEU A 351 2.56 21.35 0.25
N ALA A 352 1.75 22.36 0.65
CA ALA A 352 1.35 23.45 -0.23
C ALA A 352 2.47 24.46 -0.50
N ASP A 353 3.15 24.90 0.55
CA ASP A 353 4.09 26.03 0.50
C ASP A 353 5.53 25.53 0.48
N ASN A 354 6.04 25.22 -0.72
CA ASN A 354 7.43 24.82 -0.90
C ASN A 354 8.38 26.00 -0.69
N LEU A 355 9.07 26.02 0.46
CA LEU A 355 10.01 27.06 0.88
C LEU A 355 11.27 27.14 0.00
N LEU A 356 11.58 26.09 -0.77
CA LEU A 356 12.76 26.03 -1.66
C LEU A 356 12.42 26.39 -3.12
N LYS A 357 11.16 26.64 -3.44
CA LYS A 357 10.72 26.91 -4.81
C LYS A 357 11.51 28.03 -5.47
N GLY A 358 12.17 27.72 -6.58
CA GLY A 358 12.95 28.67 -7.37
C GLY A 358 14.30 29.08 -6.75
N ILE A 359 14.68 28.56 -5.59
CA ILE A 359 15.99 28.79 -4.99
C ILE A 359 17.01 27.85 -5.61
N THR A 360 18.01 28.35 -6.31
CA THR A 360 19.13 27.55 -6.81
C THR A 360 20.10 27.25 -5.67
N PRO A 361 20.28 25.97 -5.27
CA PRO A 361 21.22 25.62 -4.21
C PRO A 361 22.67 25.72 -4.67
N LYS A 362 23.59 25.87 -3.70
CA LYS A 362 25.00 25.63 -3.93
C LYS A 362 25.27 24.12 -3.80
N VAL A 363 25.94 23.55 -4.79
CA VAL A 363 26.34 22.15 -4.79
C VAL A 363 27.86 22.00 -4.78
N SER A 364 28.37 20.89 -4.21
CA SER A 364 29.80 20.63 -4.16
C SER A 364 30.36 20.12 -5.49
N ASN A 365 29.51 19.53 -6.33
CA ASN A 365 29.82 19.06 -7.69
C ASN A 365 28.59 19.19 -8.59
N GLU A 366 28.80 19.58 -9.83
CA GLU A 366 27.78 19.75 -10.87
C GLU A 366 28.35 19.37 -12.21
N ARG A 367 27.67 18.50 -12.93
CA ARG A 367 28.07 18.05 -14.29
C ARG A 367 28.04 19.20 -15.31
N GLY A 368 27.17 20.19 -15.11
CA GLY A 368 26.97 21.29 -16.04
C GLY A 368 26.03 20.93 -17.21
N GLY A 369 25.98 21.83 -18.22
CA GLY A 369 25.04 21.68 -19.34
C GLY A 369 23.60 21.75 -18.89
N ALA A 370 22.82 20.69 -19.16
CA ALA A 370 21.44 20.56 -18.72
C ALA A 370 21.29 20.01 -17.28
N TYR A 371 22.38 19.55 -16.65
CA TYR A 371 22.37 18.79 -15.40
C TYR A 371 22.80 19.62 -14.20
N VAL A 372 22.20 20.80 -14.06
CA VAL A 372 22.58 21.87 -13.13
C VAL A 372 21.72 21.93 -11.88
N ALA A 373 22.26 22.51 -10.81
CA ALA A 373 21.60 22.61 -9.49
C ALA A 373 20.20 23.27 -9.54
N LYS A 374 19.95 24.16 -10.52
CA LYS A 374 18.65 24.80 -10.71
C LYS A 374 17.52 23.80 -10.96
N ALA A 375 17.80 22.65 -11.59
CA ALA A 375 16.82 21.60 -11.85
C ALA A 375 16.23 20.96 -10.58
N LEU A 376 16.88 21.16 -9.41
CA LEU A 376 16.40 20.65 -8.13
C LEU A 376 15.16 21.38 -7.59
N THR A 377 14.78 22.55 -8.16
CA THR A 377 13.69 23.40 -7.65
C THR A 377 12.89 24.08 -8.78
N ASP A 378 12.96 23.55 -10.00
CA ASP A 378 12.28 24.12 -11.17
C ASP A 378 10.87 23.58 -11.41
N ASP A 379 10.41 22.65 -10.54
CA ASP A 379 9.08 22.03 -10.59
C ASP A 379 8.84 21.21 -11.89
N ASN A 380 9.94 20.69 -12.48
CA ASN A 380 9.90 19.90 -13.70
C ASN A 380 10.54 18.51 -13.49
N TYR A 381 9.72 17.47 -13.47
CA TYR A 381 10.18 16.10 -13.26
C TYR A 381 11.22 15.63 -14.30
N ASP A 382 11.20 16.14 -15.52
CA ASP A 382 12.04 15.67 -16.62
C ASP A 382 13.42 16.35 -16.69
N THR A 383 13.65 17.37 -15.86
CA THR A 383 14.97 17.99 -15.62
C THR A 383 15.58 17.44 -14.34
N TYR A 384 16.91 17.36 -14.28
CA TYR A 384 17.58 16.85 -13.08
C TYR A 384 19.00 17.39 -12.96
N TRP A 385 19.44 17.54 -11.72
CA TRP A 385 20.82 17.75 -11.38
C TRP A 385 21.59 16.42 -11.31
N ALA A 386 22.85 16.42 -11.74
CA ALA A 386 23.74 15.28 -11.60
C ALA A 386 25.17 15.73 -11.29
N THR A 387 25.91 14.88 -10.58
CA THR A 387 27.36 15.02 -10.42
C THR A 387 28.12 14.48 -11.64
N ASP A 388 29.43 14.76 -11.71
CA ASP A 388 30.30 14.09 -12.65
C ASP A 388 30.32 12.57 -12.46
N ASP A 389 30.69 11.82 -13.51
CA ASP A 389 30.93 10.40 -13.39
C ASP A 389 31.94 10.11 -12.29
N ASN A 390 31.78 9.04 -11.53
CA ASN A 390 32.61 8.66 -10.37
C ASN A 390 32.50 9.55 -9.11
N VAL A 391 31.73 10.63 -9.14
CA VAL A 391 31.40 11.39 -7.92
C VAL A 391 30.11 10.84 -7.34
N ILE A 392 30.23 9.91 -6.39
CA ILE A 392 29.11 9.18 -5.76
C ILE A 392 28.59 9.84 -4.49
N ASN A 393 29.22 10.93 -4.05
CA ASN A 393 28.80 11.75 -2.93
C ASN A 393 28.78 13.22 -3.32
N SER A 394 27.93 14.00 -2.70
CA SER A 394 27.84 15.45 -2.92
C SER A 394 27.02 16.12 -1.84
N THR A 395 27.32 17.40 -1.63
CA THR A 395 26.56 18.26 -0.71
C THR A 395 25.76 19.28 -1.49
N ILE A 396 24.49 19.43 -1.14
CA ILE A 396 23.50 20.37 -1.71
C ILE A 396 23.09 21.31 -0.59
N THR A 397 23.36 22.63 -0.72
CA THR A 397 23.12 23.63 0.33
C THR A 397 22.15 24.69 -0.18
N PHE A 398 21.02 24.82 0.49
CA PHE A 398 20.04 25.89 0.29
C PHE A 398 20.25 27.01 1.29
N LYS A 399 20.07 28.26 0.84
CA LYS A 399 20.01 29.44 1.69
C LYS A 399 18.67 30.11 1.48
N LEU A 400 17.83 30.12 2.49
CA LEU A 400 16.56 30.82 2.49
C LEU A 400 16.74 32.34 2.63
N PRO A 401 15.84 33.15 2.10
CA PRO A 401 15.93 34.63 2.23
C PRO A 401 15.86 35.12 3.68
N LYS A 402 15.22 34.37 4.55
CA LYS A 402 15.09 34.59 6.00
C LYS A 402 14.94 33.26 6.72
N ALA A 403 15.04 33.26 8.03
CA ALA A 403 14.75 32.07 8.83
C ALA A 403 13.26 31.72 8.75
N GLU A 404 12.97 30.45 8.50
CA GLU A 404 11.63 29.87 8.36
C GLU A 404 11.49 28.63 9.26
N GLN A 405 10.26 28.33 9.66
CA GLN A 405 9.94 27.03 10.27
C GLN A 405 9.92 25.94 9.21
N VAL A 406 10.57 24.82 9.49
CA VAL A 406 10.61 23.64 8.61
C VAL A 406 10.41 22.39 9.44
N ASN A 407 9.58 21.46 8.97
CA ASN A 407 9.41 20.15 9.61
C ASN A 407 9.07 19.03 8.60
N ARG A 408 9.12 19.34 7.29
CA ARG A 408 8.96 18.36 6.21
C ARG A 408 9.97 18.63 5.11
N MET A 409 10.47 17.56 4.51
CA MET A 409 11.24 17.63 3.27
C MET A 409 10.79 16.54 2.30
N MET A 410 10.91 16.82 1.01
CA MET A 410 10.73 15.88 -0.06
C MET A 410 11.97 15.84 -0.93
N LEU A 411 12.43 14.62 -1.27
CA LEU A 411 13.52 14.36 -2.20
C LEU A 411 13.06 13.38 -3.27
N GLN A 412 13.51 13.58 -4.52
CA GLN A 412 13.22 12.69 -5.64
C GLN A 412 14.47 12.40 -6.46
N GLU A 413 14.66 11.14 -6.84
CA GLU A 413 15.64 10.74 -7.85
C GLU A 413 15.00 10.72 -9.24
N TYR A 414 15.76 11.05 -10.26
CA TYR A 414 15.38 10.85 -11.65
C TYR A 414 15.52 9.36 -12.01
N ILE A 415 14.53 8.57 -11.61
CA ILE A 415 14.54 7.10 -11.70
C ILE A 415 14.64 6.50 -13.12
N PRO A 416 14.32 7.19 -14.23
CA PRO A 416 14.60 6.65 -15.58
C PRO A 416 16.06 6.26 -15.80
N LEU A 417 16.98 6.82 -15.03
CA LEU A 417 18.41 6.44 -15.06
C LEU A 417 18.80 5.42 -13.97
N GLY A 418 17.82 4.84 -13.27
CA GLY A 418 17.99 3.88 -12.18
C GLY A 418 18.03 4.56 -10.80
N GLN A 419 17.58 3.85 -9.77
CA GLN A 419 17.68 4.27 -8.38
C GLN A 419 19.13 4.19 -7.90
N ARG A 420 19.67 5.24 -7.27
CA ARG A 420 21.11 5.40 -7.05
C ARG A 420 21.48 5.64 -5.60
N VAL A 421 20.78 6.55 -4.90
CA VAL A 421 21.15 6.98 -3.55
C VAL A 421 20.98 5.84 -2.54
N LYS A 422 22.01 5.60 -1.73
CA LYS A 422 22.03 4.59 -0.67
C LYS A 422 21.89 5.20 0.72
N VAL A 423 22.60 6.33 0.97
CA VAL A 423 22.64 6.99 2.27
C VAL A 423 22.76 8.48 2.06
N PHE A 424 21.98 9.25 2.81
CA PHE A 424 22.08 10.70 2.85
C PHE A 424 21.91 11.23 4.28
N THR A 425 22.27 12.47 4.52
CA THR A 425 22.05 13.19 5.79
C THR A 425 21.45 14.55 5.53
N VAL A 426 20.72 15.08 6.50
CA VAL A 426 20.13 16.42 6.46
C VAL A 426 20.61 17.22 7.67
N GLU A 427 21.05 18.44 7.42
CA GLU A 427 21.48 19.40 8.44
C GLU A 427 20.77 20.73 8.22
N TYR A 428 20.65 21.51 9.27
CA TYR A 428 20.12 22.86 9.24
C TYR A 428 21.11 23.86 9.82
N ASN A 429 21.06 25.12 9.39
CA ASN A 429 21.86 26.21 9.91
C ASN A 429 21.20 26.78 11.17
N ASP A 430 21.91 26.72 12.32
CA ASP A 430 21.50 27.32 13.59
C ASP A 430 22.27 28.67 13.82
N GLY A 431 22.28 29.51 12.79
CA GLY A 431 23.01 30.80 12.80
C GLY A 431 24.50 30.67 12.54
N ASP A 432 25.27 30.00 13.40
CA ASP A 432 26.71 29.84 13.29
C ASP A 432 27.18 28.43 12.91
N LYS A 433 26.30 27.42 13.07
CA LYS A 433 26.66 26.02 12.96
C LYS A 433 25.67 25.26 12.10
N TRP A 434 26.15 24.24 11.41
CA TRP A 434 25.37 23.21 10.82
C TRP A 434 25.10 22.10 11.84
N LEU A 435 23.84 21.84 12.15
CA LEU A 435 23.41 20.81 13.10
C LEU A 435 22.61 19.74 12.36
N PRO A 436 22.74 18.46 12.74
CA PRO A 436 21.95 17.40 12.13
C PRO A 436 20.46 17.57 12.49
N VAL A 437 19.59 17.41 11.50
CA VAL A 437 18.15 17.27 11.74
C VAL A 437 17.91 15.90 12.39
N GLN A 438 17.24 15.92 13.54
CA GLN A 438 16.89 14.67 14.24
C GLN A 438 15.75 13.98 13.52
N MET A 439 16.06 12.86 12.86
CA MET A 439 15.09 12.03 12.16
C MET A 439 14.58 10.91 13.06
N ASN A 440 13.31 10.52 12.91
CA ASN A 440 12.74 9.37 13.58
C ASN A 440 12.96 8.06 12.78
N GLU A 441 13.54 8.17 11.60
CA GLU A 441 13.75 7.07 10.67
C GLU A 441 15.11 7.19 9.96
N GLU A 442 15.56 6.10 9.34
CA GLU A 442 16.82 6.07 8.60
C GLU A 442 16.75 6.92 7.32
N THR A 443 17.82 7.66 7.04
CA THR A 443 17.97 8.43 5.81
C THR A 443 18.81 7.64 4.80
N THR A 444 18.22 6.63 4.22
CA THR A 444 18.87 5.68 3.30
C THR A 444 18.47 5.95 1.84
N THR A 445 17.55 5.16 1.28
CA THR A 445 17.15 5.28 -0.12
C THR A 445 16.23 6.49 -0.35
N ILE A 446 16.29 7.05 -1.56
CA ILE A 446 15.34 8.09 -2.03
C ILE A 446 14.34 7.47 -3.01
N GLY A 447 14.80 7.01 -4.18
CA GLY A 447 13.95 6.49 -5.23
C GLY A 447 13.04 7.54 -5.85
N TYR A 448 11.85 7.13 -6.32
CA TYR A 448 10.90 8.04 -6.95
C TYR A 448 10.50 9.20 -6.03
N LYS A 449 10.22 8.93 -4.74
CA LYS A 449 9.88 9.96 -3.75
C LYS A 449 10.25 9.53 -2.34
N ARG A 450 10.90 10.43 -1.62
CA ARG A 450 11.19 10.31 -0.19
C ARG A 450 10.64 11.53 0.54
N LEU A 451 9.69 11.31 1.45
CA LEU A 451 9.18 12.34 2.37
C LEU A 451 9.77 12.12 3.76
N LEU A 452 10.27 13.19 4.35
CA LEU A 452 10.86 13.20 5.69
C LEU A 452 9.99 14.00 6.64
N ARG A 453 9.81 13.48 7.84
CA ARG A 453 9.13 14.15 8.97
C ARG A 453 10.09 14.30 10.13
N PHE A 454 10.16 15.49 10.69
CA PHE A 454 11.00 15.81 11.84
C PHE A 454 10.39 16.93 12.69
N LYS A 455 10.91 17.09 13.90
CA LYS A 455 10.49 18.19 14.79
C LYS A 455 10.78 19.53 14.15
N THR A 456 9.86 20.50 14.33
CA THR A 456 10.01 21.85 13.79
C THR A 456 11.35 22.46 14.18
N ILE A 457 12.09 22.88 13.17
CA ILE A 457 13.32 23.66 13.29
C ILE A 457 13.10 25.07 12.74
N MET A 458 13.79 26.06 13.28
CA MET A 458 13.86 27.43 12.74
C MET A 458 15.21 27.60 12.05
N THR A 459 15.22 27.85 10.74
CA THR A 459 16.47 27.91 9.98
C THR A 459 16.39 28.79 8.75
N ASP A 460 17.50 29.37 8.34
CA ASP A 460 17.68 30.03 7.05
C ASP A 460 18.55 29.21 6.08
N GLY A 461 18.93 27.99 6.45
CA GLY A 461 19.72 27.12 5.59
C GLY A 461 19.52 25.65 5.83
N LEU A 462 19.35 24.90 4.74
CA LEU A 462 19.25 23.44 4.74
C LEU A 462 20.38 22.85 3.92
N ARG A 463 20.98 21.76 4.40
CA ARG A 463 22.06 21.06 3.72
C ARG A 463 21.76 19.57 3.67
N ILE A 464 21.71 19.03 2.45
CA ILE A 464 21.58 17.61 2.18
C ILE A 464 22.94 17.11 1.70
N THR A 465 23.45 16.06 2.33
CA THR A 465 24.68 15.40 1.90
C THR A 465 24.33 13.99 1.45
N ILE A 466 24.52 13.69 0.16
CA ILE A 466 24.52 12.32 -0.35
C ILE A 466 25.86 11.71 0.10
N ASN A 467 25.81 10.73 1.01
CA ASN A 467 27.00 10.12 1.61
C ASN A 467 27.50 8.93 0.78
N ASP A 468 26.59 8.18 0.17
CA ASP A 468 26.89 7.06 -0.72
C ASP A 468 25.80 6.86 -1.77
N SER A 469 26.22 6.42 -2.95
CA SER A 469 25.35 6.18 -4.10
C SER A 469 25.93 5.08 -4.98
N ARG A 470 25.07 4.38 -5.74
CA ARG A 470 25.49 3.32 -6.69
C ARG A 470 26.27 3.85 -7.89
N ALA A 471 26.04 5.11 -8.25
CA ALA A 471 26.71 5.88 -9.30
C ALA A 471 26.55 7.38 -9.01
N CYS A 472 26.95 8.27 -9.90
CA CYS A 472 26.72 9.71 -9.75
C CYS A 472 25.24 9.97 -9.43
N PRO A 473 24.90 10.67 -8.32
CA PRO A 473 23.53 11.02 -7.99
C PRO A 473 22.83 11.78 -9.11
N CYS A 474 21.55 11.48 -9.33
CA CYS A 474 20.67 12.16 -10.28
C CYS A 474 19.36 12.48 -9.57
N LEU A 475 19.20 13.72 -9.09
CA LEU A 475 17.98 14.15 -8.41
C LEU A 475 17.24 15.19 -9.25
N ASN A 476 15.92 15.08 -9.30
CA ASN A 476 15.06 15.98 -10.07
C ASN A 476 14.26 16.94 -9.20
N ASN A 477 14.11 16.68 -7.88
CA ASN A 477 13.38 17.60 -7.04
C ASN A 477 13.82 17.54 -5.56
N ILE A 478 13.87 18.70 -4.90
CA ILE A 478 14.03 18.83 -3.45
C ILE A 478 13.11 19.96 -2.98
N GLU A 479 12.27 19.66 -2.00
CA GLU A 479 11.32 20.60 -1.43
C GLU A 479 11.42 20.60 0.10
N ALA A 480 11.00 21.70 0.72
CA ALA A 480 10.90 21.82 2.17
C ALA A 480 9.62 22.58 2.53
N PHE A 481 8.98 22.17 3.65
CA PHE A 481 7.69 22.70 4.05
C PHE A 481 7.58 22.86 5.56
N TYR A 482 6.63 23.71 5.97
CA TYR A 482 6.13 23.75 7.33
C TYR A 482 4.68 23.27 7.36
N ALA A 483 4.46 22.06 7.84
CA ALA A 483 3.15 21.42 7.92
C ALA A 483 2.30 21.85 9.14
N GLY A 484 2.73 22.88 9.88
CA GLY A 484 2.17 23.18 11.19
C GLY A 484 2.69 22.22 12.28
N GLU A 485 2.31 22.44 13.52
CA GLU A 485 2.59 21.47 14.59
C GLU A 485 1.65 20.28 14.43
N THR A 486 2.21 19.15 14.06
CA THR A 486 1.46 17.90 13.85
C THR A 486 1.79 16.91 14.95
N THR A 487 0.77 16.19 15.43
CA THR A 487 0.97 15.00 16.25
C THR A 487 1.30 13.83 15.32
N ASP A 488 2.47 13.22 15.49
CA ASP A 488 2.78 11.98 14.78
C ASP A 488 1.94 10.85 15.40
N VAL A 489 0.92 10.40 14.67
CA VAL A 489 0.12 9.23 15.02
C VAL A 489 0.80 8.02 14.40
N SER A 490 1.33 7.12 15.22
CA SER A 490 1.89 5.85 14.77
C SER A 490 0.88 4.73 14.97
N PHE A 491 0.73 3.84 13.99
CA PHE A 491 0.00 2.57 14.17
C PHE A 491 0.54 1.73 15.34
N ASP A 492 1.78 1.94 15.73
CA ASP A 492 2.44 1.25 16.82
C ASP A 492 1.92 1.67 18.20
N ASN A 493 1.01 2.66 18.28
CA ASN A 493 0.39 3.14 19.53
C ASN A 493 -0.99 2.52 19.82
N GLN A 494 -1.48 1.56 19.03
CA GLN A 494 -2.83 0.97 19.20
C GLN A 494 -3.07 0.41 20.62
N ALA A 495 -2.05 -0.15 21.26
CA ALA A 495 -2.15 -0.62 22.64
C ALA A 495 -2.53 0.48 23.64
N LYS A 496 -2.02 1.72 23.44
CA LYS A 496 -2.29 2.86 24.33
C LYS A 496 -3.75 3.32 24.27
N ASP A 497 -4.40 3.14 23.14
CA ASP A 497 -5.77 3.60 22.89
C ASP A 497 -6.83 2.62 23.40
N ILE A 498 -6.42 1.39 23.79
CA ILE A 498 -7.33 0.38 24.32
C ILE A 498 -7.87 0.82 25.67
N GLN A 499 -9.17 1.10 25.71
CA GLN A 499 -9.93 1.32 26.95
C GLN A 499 -10.53 -0.01 27.40
N SER A 500 -10.41 -0.35 28.69
CA SER A 500 -10.87 -1.63 29.21
C SER A 500 -11.38 -1.51 30.64
N LEU A 501 -12.36 -2.34 30.99
CA LEU A 501 -12.65 -2.69 32.38
C LEU A 501 -11.44 -3.39 33.00
N ASN A 502 -11.28 -3.28 34.31
CA ASN A 502 -10.26 -4.02 35.05
C ASN A 502 -10.61 -5.52 35.10
N TYR A 503 -9.60 -6.36 34.89
CA TYR A 503 -9.73 -7.81 34.99
C TYR A 503 -8.46 -8.45 35.54
N LYS A 504 -8.60 -9.69 36.04
CA LYS A 504 -7.51 -10.59 36.40
C LYS A 504 -7.49 -11.75 35.40
N VAL A 505 -6.30 -12.14 34.94
CA VAL A 505 -6.13 -13.34 34.10
C VAL A 505 -6.01 -14.57 35.00
N LEU A 506 -6.74 -15.65 34.72
CA LEU A 506 -6.83 -16.81 35.63
C LEU A 506 -5.92 -17.97 35.28
N ASN A 507 -5.67 -18.22 33.99
CA ASN A 507 -4.99 -19.43 33.52
C ASN A 507 -3.52 -19.22 33.10
N VAL A 508 -2.92 -18.14 33.61
CA VAL A 508 -1.47 -17.85 33.49
C VAL A 508 -0.95 -17.23 34.76
N GLU A 509 0.37 -17.18 34.95
CA GLU A 509 0.98 -16.48 36.08
C GLU A 509 0.63 -14.99 36.04
N GLU A 510 0.52 -14.33 37.19
CA GLU A 510 0.08 -12.94 37.29
C GLU A 510 0.98 -11.98 36.51
N THR A 511 2.29 -12.16 36.58
CA THR A 511 3.28 -11.37 35.82
C THR A 511 3.14 -11.51 34.32
N ASP A 512 2.71 -12.66 33.85
CA ASP A 512 2.44 -12.90 32.44
C ASP A 512 1.08 -12.31 32.03
N GLY A 513 0.07 -12.39 32.92
CA GLY A 513 -1.23 -11.79 32.72
C GLY A 513 -1.21 -10.26 32.66
N ASP A 514 -0.20 -9.62 33.27
CA ASP A 514 -0.03 -8.17 33.21
C ASP A 514 0.43 -7.67 31.85
N LYS A 515 1.10 -8.51 31.04
CA LYS A 515 1.59 -8.18 29.68
C LYS A 515 0.48 -7.76 28.71
N ILE A 516 -0.75 -8.25 28.90
CA ILE A 516 -1.86 -7.98 27.98
C ILE A 516 -2.75 -6.81 28.42
N LYS A 517 -2.29 -5.98 29.35
CA LYS A 517 -2.95 -4.77 29.86
C LYS A 517 -1.96 -3.66 30.24
N ASP A 518 -0.69 -3.78 29.82
CA ASP A 518 0.38 -2.83 30.12
C ASP A 518 0.42 -1.64 29.13
N LYS A 519 -0.45 -1.67 28.13
CA LYS A 519 -0.54 -0.67 27.05
C LYS A 519 0.72 -0.56 26.20
N ASN A 520 1.45 -1.66 26.07
CA ASN A 520 2.67 -1.77 25.29
C ASN A 520 2.52 -2.87 24.23
N GLY A 521 2.21 -2.49 23.01
CA GLY A 521 2.02 -3.43 21.90
C GLY A 521 3.25 -4.26 21.50
N SER A 522 4.42 -3.97 22.10
CA SER A 522 5.66 -4.76 21.92
C SER A 522 5.80 -5.85 22.98
N THR A 523 5.00 -5.84 24.04
CA THR A 523 4.97 -6.87 25.06
C THR A 523 3.93 -7.91 24.68
N VAL A 524 4.31 -9.18 24.59
CA VAL A 524 3.43 -10.25 24.08
C VAL A 524 3.35 -11.40 25.06
N LEU A 525 2.13 -11.84 25.37
CA LEU A 525 1.85 -13.07 26.09
C LEU A 525 1.69 -14.23 25.10
N LEU A 526 2.42 -15.32 25.32
CA LEU A 526 2.34 -16.55 24.53
C LEU A 526 1.65 -17.66 25.31
N ILE A 527 0.62 -18.29 24.75
CA ILE A 527 -0.24 -19.28 25.43
C ILE A 527 -0.38 -20.55 24.59
N ASP A 528 0.10 -21.70 25.10
CA ASP A 528 0.00 -22.98 24.41
C ASP A 528 -1.44 -23.55 24.39
N ASN A 529 -2.23 -23.30 25.43
CA ASN A 529 -3.59 -23.81 25.60
C ASN A 529 -4.63 -23.17 24.65
N ARG A 530 -4.24 -22.20 23.85
CA ARG A 530 -5.10 -21.50 22.87
C ARG A 530 -6.34 -20.84 23.46
N TYR A 531 -6.37 -20.54 24.75
CA TYR A 531 -7.43 -19.74 25.36
C TYR A 531 -6.92 -18.95 26.58
N ILE A 532 -7.64 -17.89 26.89
CA ILE A 532 -7.43 -17.07 28.08
C ILE A 532 -8.77 -16.84 28.78
N THR A 533 -8.77 -16.89 30.13
CA THR A 533 -9.95 -16.59 30.94
C THR A 533 -9.69 -15.38 31.83
N LEU A 534 -10.61 -14.42 31.75
CA LEU A 534 -10.56 -13.14 32.45
C LEU A 534 -11.64 -13.06 33.50
N ASP A 535 -11.29 -12.67 34.75
CA ASP A 535 -12.22 -12.41 35.85
C ASP A 535 -12.38 -10.89 36.03
N LEU A 536 -13.56 -10.37 35.82
CA LEU A 536 -13.93 -8.96 36.03
C LEU A 536 -14.19 -8.61 37.50
N GLY A 537 -14.00 -9.58 38.41
CA GLY A 537 -14.20 -9.42 39.85
C GLY A 537 -15.67 -9.41 40.31
N LYS A 538 -16.57 -9.02 39.42
CA LYS A 538 -18.03 -9.01 39.65
C LYS A 538 -18.76 -9.11 38.30
N SER A 539 -20.04 -9.52 38.37
CA SER A 539 -20.88 -9.53 37.14
C SER A 539 -21.18 -8.08 36.73
N VAL A 540 -20.73 -7.70 35.51
CA VAL A 540 -20.89 -6.37 34.90
C VAL A 540 -21.44 -6.50 33.50
N ALA A 541 -22.08 -5.46 33.00
CA ALA A 541 -22.51 -5.41 31.60
C ALA A 541 -21.30 -5.14 30.69
N ILE A 542 -21.15 -5.94 29.65
CA ILE A 542 -20.13 -5.80 28.60
C ILE A 542 -20.78 -5.89 27.23
N ASN A 543 -20.20 -5.25 26.22
CA ASN A 543 -20.70 -5.24 24.85
C ASN A 543 -19.61 -5.30 23.79
N SER A 544 -18.33 -5.30 24.18
CA SER A 544 -17.23 -5.35 23.23
C SER A 544 -16.02 -6.06 23.84
N PHE A 545 -15.31 -6.79 22.98
CA PHE A 545 -14.03 -7.43 23.26
C PHE A 545 -12.99 -6.91 22.27
N LEU A 546 -11.83 -6.50 22.75
CA LEU A 546 -10.74 -5.96 21.97
C LEU A 546 -9.55 -6.91 22.04
N TYR A 547 -8.99 -7.27 20.88
CA TYR A 547 -7.81 -8.12 20.76
C TYR A 547 -6.76 -7.43 19.90
N LEU A 548 -5.59 -7.17 20.49
CA LEU A 548 -4.41 -6.73 19.74
C LEU A 548 -3.45 -7.92 19.62
N PRO A 549 -3.17 -8.41 18.38
CA PRO A 549 -2.16 -9.42 18.14
C PRO A 549 -0.75 -8.86 18.31
N ASP A 550 0.28 -9.70 18.15
CA ASP A 550 1.66 -9.21 18.02
C ASP A 550 1.82 -8.37 16.75
N ILE A 551 1.98 -7.07 16.92
CA ILE A 551 2.18 -6.12 15.82
C ILE A 551 3.64 -6.02 15.37
N SER A 552 4.58 -6.58 16.12
CA SER A 552 6.02 -6.55 15.80
C SER A 552 6.41 -7.54 14.70
N GLY A 553 5.55 -8.54 14.45
CA GLY A 553 5.85 -9.64 13.53
C GLY A 553 6.88 -10.67 14.08
N GLN A 554 7.35 -10.49 15.31
CA GLN A 554 8.36 -11.39 15.90
C GLN A 554 7.78 -12.74 16.33
N HIS A 555 6.49 -12.76 16.71
CA HIS A 555 5.82 -13.97 17.18
C HIS A 555 4.76 -14.42 16.19
N LYS A 556 4.73 -15.71 15.96
CA LYS A 556 3.65 -16.36 15.21
C LYS A 556 2.56 -16.75 16.18
N GLY A 557 1.33 -16.87 15.71
CA GLY A 557 0.21 -17.34 16.53
C GLY A 557 -0.87 -16.30 16.80
N SER A 558 -1.01 -15.30 15.91
CA SER A 558 -2.21 -14.44 15.90
C SER A 558 -3.46 -15.29 15.74
N VAL A 559 -4.50 -14.96 16.50
CA VAL A 559 -5.78 -15.68 16.43
C VAL A 559 -6.46 -15.35 15.12
N ASP A 560 -6.78 -16.39 14.35
CA ASP A 560 -7.46 -16.31 13.08
C ASP A 560 -8.98 -16.49 13.29
N HIS A 561 -9.43 -17.68 13.72
CA HIS A 561 -10.80 -17.90 14.13
C HIS A 561 -10.94 -17.95 15.64
N TYR A 562 -11.95 -17.29 16.18
CA TYR A 562 -12.12 -17.11 17.61
C TYR A 562 -13.50 -17.55 18.11
N THR A 563 -13.58 -17.73 19.43
CA THR A 563 -14.84 -17.84 20.18
C THR A 563 -14.71 -17.01 21.46
N ILE A 564 -15.74 -16.23 21.79
CA ILE A 564 -15.87 -15.49 23.05
C ILE A 564 -17.04 -16.10 23.84
N GLN A 565 -16.72 -16.58 25.04
CA GLN A 565 -17.69 -17.18 25.97
C GLN A 565 -17.74 -16.39 27.26
N VAL A 566 -18.93 -16.32 27.90
CA VAL A 566 -19.14 -15.58 29.14
C VAL A 566 -19.93 -16.41 30.15
N GLY A 567 -19.88 -16.01 31.42
CA GLY A 567 -20.62 -16.64 32.51
C GLY A 567 -20.26 -16.09 33.90
N ASP A 568 -20.89 -16.65 34.94
CA ASP A 568 -20.63 -16.32 36.35
C ASP A 568 -19.80 -17.40 37.05
N SER A 569 -19.20 -18.33 36.31
CA SER A 569 -18.23 -19.33 36.79
C SER A 569 -16.92 -19.21 36.04
N GLU A 570 -15.81 -19.66 36.62
CA GLU A 570 -14.45 -19.61 36.03
C GLU A 570 -14.32 -20.39 34.70
N ASN A 571 -15.26 -21.28 34.40
CA ASN A 571 -15.37 -21.97 33.14
C ASN A 571 -16.65 -21.54 32.38
N PRO A 572 -16.68 -20.35 31.79
CA PRO A 572 -17.87 -19.85 31.13
C PRO A 572 -18.12 -20.63 29.82
N THR A 573 -19.42 -20.89 29.54
CA THR A 573 -19.85 -21.74 28.40
C THR A 573 -20.81 -21.05 27.45
N GLN A 574 -21.39 -19.90 27.85
CA GLN A 574 -22.31 -19.17 26.98
C GLN A 574 -21.51 -18.46 25.87
N THR A 575 -21.57 -18.95 24.66
CA THR A 575 -20.97 -18.27 23.49
C THR A 575 -21.78 -17.02 23.14
N ILE A 576 -21.10 -15.87 23.08
CA ILE A 576 -21.69 -14.56 22.73
C ILE A 576 -21.20 -14.04 21.38
N ALA A 577 -20.02 -14.47 20.95
CA ALA A 577 -19.47 -14.15 19.64
C ALA A 577 -18.53 -15.26 19.17
N GLU A 578 -18.52 -15.51 17.88
CA GLU A 578 -17.54 -16.32 17.18
C GLU A 578 -17.35 -15.76 15.78
N GLY A 579 -16.17 -15.91 15.19
CA GLY A 579 -15.88 -15.36 13.87
C GLY A 579 -14.43 -15.56 13.47
N GLU A 580 -14.07 -14.84 12.43
CA GLU A 580 -12.75 -14.78 11.81
C GLU A 580 -12.21 -13.34 11.95
N PHE A 581 -10.90 -13.21 12.23
CA PHE A 581 -10.19 -11.95 12.10
C PHE A 581 -9.51 -11.91 10.72
N ALA A 582 -10.12 -11.16 9.83
CA ALA A 582 -9.70 -11.14 8.43
C ALA A 582 -8.25 -10.69 8.27
N ASN A 583 -7.50 -11.43 7.47
CA ASN A 583 -6.12 -11.13 7.05
C ASN A 583 -5.14 -10.82 8.20
N ILE A 584 -5.43 -11.28 9.41
CA ILE A 584 -4.64 -10.92 10.60
C ILE A 584 -3.18 -11.32 10.52
N LYS A 585 -2.81 -12.26 9.63
CA LYS A 585 -1.43 -12.62 9.35
C LYS A 585 -0.67 -11.48 8.67
N SER A 586 -1.27 -10.85 7.68
CA SER A 586 -0.66 -9.78 6.87
C SER A 586 -1.02 -8.38 7.39
N ASN A 587 -2.12 -8.31 8.17
CA ASN A 587 -2.63 -7.09 8.78
C ASN A 587 -2.89 -7.27 10.28
N PRO A 588 -1.85 -7.43 11.12
CA PRO A 588 -1.98 -7.62 12.57
C PRO A 588 -2.30 -6.30 13.28
N ILE A 589 -3.55 -5.85 13.20
CA ILE A 589 -4.05 -4.62 13.84
C ILE A 589 -5.04 -4.95 14.96
N LEU A 590 -5.39 -3.94 15.77
CA LEU A 590 -6.43 -4.06 16.78
C LEU A 590 -7.75 -4.55 16.16
N GLN A 591 -8.31 -5.61 16.73
CA GLN A 591 -9.59 -6.20 16.36
C GLN A 591 -10.62 -5.86 17.44
N ILE A 592 -11.79 -5.37 17.05
CA ILE A 592 -12.89 -5.04 17.96
C ILE A 592 -14.09 -5.90 17.60
N VAL A 593 -14.54 -6.71 18.56
CA VAL A 593 -15.72 -7.57 18.42
C VAL A 593 -16.85 -6.97 19.24
N HIS A 594 -17.89 -6.50 18.55
CA HIS A 594 -19.12 -6.00 19.19
C HIS A 594 -20.13 -7.13 19.32
N PHE A 595 -20.88 -7.13 20.44
CA PHE A 595 -21.96 -8.09 20.68
C PHE A 595 -23.10 -7.45 21.49
N THR A 596 -24.26 -8.08 21.47
CA THR A 596 -25.39 -7.65 22.31
C THR A 596 -24.97 -7.57 23.78
N PRO A 597 -25.25 -6.46 24.48
CA PRO A 597 -24.85 -6.30 25.90
C PRO A 597 -25.26 -7.49 26.76
N VAL A 598 -24.32 -8.06 27.48
CA VAL A 598 -24.52 -9.20 28.36
C VAL A 598 -23.90 -8.93 29.73
N LYS A 599 -24.50 -9.44 30.81
CA LYS A 599 -23.91 -9.40 32.17
C LYS A 599 -23.12 -10.67 32.39
N ALA A 600 -21.85 -10.51 32.79
CA ALA A 600 -20.99 -11.64 33.14
C ALA A 600 -19.86 -11.20 34.07
N ARG A 601 -19.33 -12.13 34.86
CA ARG A 601 -18.11 -11.96 35.65
C ARG A 601 -16.89 -12.50 34.89
N TYR A 602 -17.05 -13.62 34.21
CA TYR A 602 -15.94 -14.28 33.51
C TYR A 602 -16.09 -14.19 31.99
N VAL A 603 -14.99 -13.93 31.32
CA VAL A 603 -14.89 -13.88 29.87
C VAL A 603 -13.78 -14.83 29.42
N LYS A 604 -14.08 -15.76 28.51
CA LYS A 604 -13.11 -16.68 27.93
C LYS A 604 -12.98 -16.38 26.45
N PHE A 605 -11.77 -16.06 26.03
CA PHE A 605 -11.38 -15.90 24.62
C PHE A 605 -10.59 -17.12 24.18
N SER A 606 -10.99 -17.78 23.11
CA SER A 606 -10.37 -19.01 22.61
C SER A 606 -10.07 -18.89 21.13
N ALA A 607 -8.88 -19.34 20.71
CA ALA A 607 -8.54 -19.52 19.31
C ALA A 607 -9.03 -20.88 18.82
N LYS A 608 -9.92 -20.90 17.81
CA LYS A 608 -10.28 -22.10 17.05
C LYS A 608 -9.17 -22.48 16.07
N SER A 609 -8.57 -21.44 15.43
CA SER A 609 -7.38 -21.56 14.58
C SER A 609 -6.45 -20.37 14.80
N LEU A 610 -5.19 -20.54 14.40
CA LEU A 610 -4.18 -19.49 14.38
C LEU A 610 -3.75 -19.26 12.95
N ALA A 611 -3.43 -18.02 12.61
CA ALA A 611 -2.97 -17.60 11.28
C ALA A 611 -1.61 -18.23 10.88
N SER A 612 -0.85 -18.76 11.87
CA SER A 612 0.41 -19.47 11.66
C SER A 612 0.67 -20.43 12.81
N GLU A 613 1.63 -21.36 12.63
CA GLU A 613 2.04 -22.29 13.69
C GLU A 613 2.66 -21.56 14.88
N GLY A 614 2.44 -22.06 16.09
CA GLY A 614 3.00 -21.54 17.34
C GLY A 614 1.99 -21.46 18.47
N PRO A 615 2.38 -20.93 19.66
CA PRO A 615 1.48 -20.59 20.73
C PRO A 615 0.59 -19.41 20.33
N MET A 616 -0.60 -19.28 20.94
CA MET A 616 -1.46 -18.11 20.77
C MET A 616 -0.77 -16.86 21.30
N ALA A 617 -0.63 -15.83 20.46
CA ALA A 617 0.07 -14.59 20.76
C ALA A 617 -0.93 -13.44 21.02
N ILE A 618 -0.78 -12.76 22.15
CA ILE A 618 -1.64 -11.64 22.57
C ILE A 618 -0.75 -10.49 23.02
N ALA A 619 -0.85 -9.33 22.37
CA ALA A 619 -0.21 -8.11 22.87
C ALA A 619 -1.11 -7.40 23.89
N GLU A 620 -2.40 -7.21 23.60
CA GLU A 620 -3.33 -6.53 24.51
C GLU A 620 -4.73 -7.11 24.41
N ILE A 621 -5.47 -7.07 25.53
CA ILE A 621 -6.91 -7.34 25.58
C ILE A 621 -7.65 -6.18 26.25
N GLY A 622 -8.80 -5.81 25.68
CA GLY A 622 -9.76 -4.89 26.27
C GLY A 622 -11.15 -5.49 26.39
N ILE A 623 -11.90 -5.07 27.40
CA ILE A 623 -13.32 -5.41 27.60
C ILE A 623 -14.08 -4.12 27.91
N LYS A 624 -15.15 -3.89 27.16
CA LYS A 624 -16.03 -2.73 27.36
C LYS A 624 -17.46 -3.15 27.61
#